data_1ff131eb82ec22f98d11bc7592b4811b
#
_entry.id   1ff131eb82ec22f98d11bc7592b4811b
#
_cell.length_a   1.000
_cell.length_b   1.000
_cell.length_c   1.000
_cell.angle_alpha   90.00
_cell.angle_beta   90.00
_cell.angle_gamma   90.00
#
_symmetry.space_group_name_H-M   'P 1'
#
loop_
_entity.id
_entity.type
_entity.pdbx_description
1 polymer ?
#
loop_
_entity_poly.entity_id
_entity_poly.type
_entity_poly.pdbx_seq_one_letter_code
_entity_poly.pdbx_strand_id
1 'polypeptide(L)'
;MKGLLLKDAYQMWSYTRWIILVSIAMMLMGTFFMKEGSNFFMLYGGLLLGILPMTLLAYDQNGRFSAYSAALPVTKGQIVGGKYLIGLCGMVLAELLSMTALAAAQLLWGTVTVQLTVATLLQVAMLTLLGNIILLPLAYRLGYQKARYAYYLCIGLLASFMGYFVSSGDNALNSLLPAQGSLLVLVVVLAAALALYAASWRLSVAWYGKAEQ
;
A
#
# COMPACT_ATOMS: atom_id res chain seq x y z
N MET A 1 6.44 -2.47 22.88
CA MET A 1 6.45 -2.14 21.45
C MET A 1 7.60 -2.77 20.68
N LYS A 2 8.88 -2.67 21.11
CA LYS A 2 10.02 -3.24 20.36
C LYS A 2 9.88 -4.72 20.05
N GLY A 3 9.48 -5.57 21.02
CA GLY A 3 9.29 -7.00 20.82
C GLY A 3 8.18 -7.35 19.82
N LEU A 4 7.08 -6.55 19.78
CA LEU A 4 5.99 -6.75 18.84
C LEU A 4 6.44 -6.46 17.39
N LEU A 5 7.14 -5.35 17.20
CA LEU A 5 7.71 -4.99 15.89
C LEU A 5 8.78 -5.99 15.44
N LEU A 6 9.61 -6.47 16.36
CA LEU A 6 10.62 -7.49 16.05
C LEU A 6 9.96 -8.80 15.61
N LYS A 7 8.92 -9.26 16.31
CA LYS A 7 8.11 -10.42 15.90
C LYS A 7 7.56 -10.22 14.49
N ASP A 8 6.92 -9.08 14.22
CA ASP A 8 6.34 -8.78 12.92
C ASP A 8 7.42 -8.70 11.82
N ALA A 9 8.61 -8.16 12.11
CA ALA A 9 9.72 -8.12 11.16
C ALA A 9 10.24 -9.53 10.84
N TYR A 10 10.41 -10.41 11.85
CA TYR A 10 10.78 -11.81 11.62
C TYR A 10 9.73 -12.56 10.82
N GLN A 11 8.45 -12.34 11.14
CA GLN A 11 7.33 -12.95 10.44
C GLN A 11 7.27 -12.47 8.98
N MET A 12 7.50 -11.18 8.75
CA MET A 12 7.59 -10.60 7.42
C MET A 12 8.73 -11.25 6.61
N TRP A 13 9.92 -11.35 7.18
CA TRP A 13 11.06 -11.98 6.48
C TRP A 13 10.83 -13.47 6.20
N SER A 14 10.25 -14.20 7.13
CA SER A 14 10.03 -15.64 6.96
C SER A 14 8.94 -15.98 5.94
N TYR A 15 7.81 -15.25 5.98
CA TYR A 15 6.61 -15.63 5.23
C TYR A 15 6.33 -14.74 4.01
N THR A 16 6.76 -13.49 4.02
CA THR A 16 6.43 -12.53 2.95
C THR A 16 7.61 -12.14 2.06
N ARG A 17 8.80 -12.72 2.30
CA ARG A 17 10.00 -12.45 1.50
C ARG A 17 9.78 -12.59 -0.01
N TRP A 18 9.00 -13.59 -0.43
CA TRP A 18 8.70 -13.81 -1.84
C TRP A 18 7.85 -12.69 -2.44
N ILE A 19 6.90 -12.16 -1.68
CA ILE A 19 6.09 -11.02 -2.12
C ILE A 19 6.98 -9.78 -2.30
N ILE A 20 7.90 -9.54 -1.38
CA ILE A 20 8.86 -8.44 -1.46
C ILE A 20 9.77 -8.60 -2.68
N LEU A 21 10.33 -9.81 -2.90
CA LEU A 21 11.20 -10.08 -4.05
C LEU A 21 10.45 -9.91 -5.39
N VAL A 22 9.24 -10.44 -5.49
CA VAL A 22 8.40 -10.26 -6.69
C VAL A 22 8.07 -8.79 -6.92
N SER A 23 7.76 -8.04 -5.85
CA SER A 23 7.49 -6.61 -5.95
C SER A 23 8.71 -5.82 -6.46
N ILE A 24 9.89 -6.11 -5.93
CA ILE A 24 11.15 -5.52 -6.40
C ILE A 24 11.39 -5.86 -7.87
N ALA A 25 11.22 -7.13 -8.25
CA ALA A 25 11.39 -7.57 -9.63
C ALA A 25 10.42 -6.86 -10.59
N MET A 26 9.14 -6.72 -10.19
CA MET A 26 8.13 -6.01 -10.98
C MET A 26 8.48 -4.53 -11.14
N MET A 27 8.91 -3.86 -10.07
CA MET A 27 9.31 -2.45 -10.15
C MET A 27 10.55 -2.26 -11.02
N LEU A 28 11.53 -3.16 -10.96
CA LEU A 28 12.69 -3.12 -11.84
C LEU A 28 12.31 -3.39 -13.31
N MET A 29 11.41 -4.35 -13.56
CA MET A 29 10.87 -4.55 -14.91
C MET A 29 10.18 -3.29 -15.44
N GLY A 30 9.55 -2.51 -14.57
CA GLY A 30 8.94 -1.22 -14.92
C GLY A 30 9.90 -0.28 -15.65
N THR A 31 11.21 -0.32 -15.34
CA THR A 31 12.20 0.53 -16.04
C THR A 31 12.24 0.27 -17.56
N PHE A 32 12.08 -0.99 -17.98
CA PHE A 32 12.09 -1.37 -19.39
C PHE A 32 10.82 -0.97 -20.12
N PHE A 33 9.67 -1.07 -19.47
CA PHE A 33 8.37 -0.71 -20.04
C PHE A 33 8.07 0.79 -20.02
N MET A 34 8.81 1.58 -19.25
CA MET A 34 8.73 3.04 -19.28
C MET A 34 9.05 3.63 -20.65
N LYS A 35 9.82 2.94 -21.49
CA LYS A 35 10.07 3.35 -22.87
C LYS A 35 8.77 3.48 -23.67
N GLU A 36 7.79 2.64 -23.39
CA GLU A 36 6.46 2.63 -24.03
C GLU A 36 5.44 3.52 -23.28
N GLY A 37 5.88 4.27 -22.27
CA GLY A 37 5.02 5.13 -21.44
C GLY A 37 4.15 4.38 -20.43
N SER A 38 4.42 3.08 -20.21
CA SER A 38 3.64 2.25 -19.29
C SER A 38 4.28 2.16 -17.91
N ASN A 39 3.58 2.66 -16.89
CA ASN A 39 3.98 2.54 -15.48
C ASN A 39 3.27 1.40 -14.74
N PHE A 40 2.57 0.51 -15.47
CA PHE A 40 1.79 -0.60 -14.92
C PHE A 40 2.58 -1.47 -13.93
N PHE A 41 3.81 -1.87 -14.28
CA PHE A 41 4.63 -2.73 -13.43
C PHE A 41 5.05 -2.06 -12.13
N MET A 42 5.28 -0.74 -12.14
CA MET A 42 5.58 0.03 -10.92
C MET A 42 4.37 0.10 -10.00
N LEU A 43 3.19 0.37 -10.56
CA LEU A 43 1.92 0.40 -9.82
C LEU A 43 1.61 -0.96 -9.20
N TYR A 44 1.79 -2.04 -9.96
CA TYR A 44 1.54 -3.40 -9.49
C TYR A 44 2.52 -3.80 -8.37
N GLY A 45 3.80 -3.46 -8.49
CA GLY A 45 4.80 -3.66 -7.44
C GLY A 45 4.46 -2.91 -6.15
N GLY A 46 4.00 -1.65 -6.26
CA GLY A 46 3.52 -0.87 -5.11
C GLY A 46 2.31 -1.49 -4.43
N LEU A 47 1.36 -1.99 -5.20
CA LEU A 47 0.19 -2.68 -4.71
C LEU A 47 0.55 -3.96 -3.93
N LEU A 48 1.53 -4.74 -4.39
CA LEU A 48 2.03 -5.91 -3.68
C LEU A 48 2.65 -5.54 -2.33
N LEU A 49 3.40 -4.45 -2.24
CA LEU A 49 3.94 -3.96 -0.97
C LEU A 49 2.83 -3.44 -0.04
N GLY A 50 1.77 -2.87 -0.59
CA GLY A 50 0.60 -2.45 0.18
C GLY A 50 -0.15 -3.61 0.87
N ILE A 51 -0.03 -4.85 0.38
CA ILE A 51 -0.70 -6.02 0.97
C ILE A 51 0.03 -6.55 2.22
N LEU A 52 1.28 -6.18 2.47
CA LEU A 52 2.10 -6.72 3.54
C LEU A 52 1.44 -6.72 4.93
N PRO A 53 0.83 -5.63 5.42
CA PRO A 53 0.21 -5.63 6.75
C PRO A 53 -0.94 -6.62 6.87
N MET A 54 -1.69 -6.81 5.78
CA MET A 54 -2.82 -7.74 5.75
C MET A 54 -2.36 -9.20 5.77
N THR A 55 -1.28 -9.53 5.07
CA THR A 55 -0.72 -10.88 5.11
C THR A 55 -0.21 -11.22 6.51
N LEU A 56 0.45 -10.29 7.19
CA LEU A 56 0.87 -10.46 8.58
C LEU A 56 -0.31 -10.65 9.54
N LEU A 57 -1.39 -9.88 9.34
CA LEU A 57 -2.62 -10.06 10.12
C LEU A 57 -3.24 -11.44 9.91
N ALA A 58 -3.17 -11.98 8.69
CA ALA A 58 -3.62 -13.33 8.38
C ALA A 58 -2.85 -14.39 9.18
N TYR A 59 -1.53 -14.28 9.23
CA TYR A 59 -0.70 -15.21 10.01
C TYR A 59 -0.96 -15.10 11.51
N ASP A 60 -1.19 -13.88 12.01
CA ASP A 60 -1.54 -13.68 13.42
C ASP A 60 -2.89 -14.35 13.77
N GLN A 61 -3.90 -14.23 12.91
CA GLN A 61 -5.19 -14.88 13.13
C GLN A 61 -5.09 -16.41 13.05
N ASN A 62 -4.34 -16.95 12.08
CA ASN A 62 -4.13 -18.38 11.93
C ASN A 62 -3.30 -18.97 13.11
N GLY A 63 -2.34 -18.22 13.61
CA GLY A 63 -1.48 -18.57 14.74
C GLY A 63 -2.13 -18.36 16.11
N ARG A 64 -3.41 -17.99 16.17
CA ARG A 64 -4.15 -17.66 17.42
C ARG A 64 -3.42 -16.62 18.28
N PHE A 65 -2.74 -15.67 17.64
CA PHE A 65 -1.99 -14.62 18.32
C PHE A 65 -2.89 -13.77 19.24
N SER A 66 -4.17 -13.63 18.93
CA SER A 66 -5.14 -12.92 19.77
C SER A 66 -5.22 -13.50 21.18
N ALA A 67 -5.27 -14.83 21.30
CA ALA A 67 -5.28 -15.52 22.60
C ALA A 67 -3.98 -15.30 23.37
N TYR A 68 -2.84 -15.32 22.67
CA TYR A 68 -1.54 -15.06 23.29
C TYR A 68 -1.37 -13.57 23.67
N SER A 69 -1.86 -12.67 22.86
CA SER A 69 -1.74 -11.23 23.10
C SER A 69 -2.52 -10.76 24.34
N ALA A 70 -3.57 -11.47 24.71
CA ALA A 70 -4.33 -11.21 25.95
C ALA A 70 -3.48 -11.40 27.22
N ALA A 71 -2.46 -12.26 27.18
CA ALA A 71 -1.53 -12.49 28.30
C ALA A 71 -0.35 -11.51 28.32
N LEU A 72 -0.18 -10.69 27.28
CA LEU A 72 0.94 -9.76 27.18
C LEU A 72 0.56 -8.36 27.73
N PRO A 73 1.50 -7.65 28.36
CA PRO A 73 1.28 -6.28 28.84
C PRO A 73 1.34 -5.27 27.68
N VAL A 74 0.51 -5.47 26.65
CA VAL A 74 0.42 -4.61 25.44
C VAL A 74 -0.99 -4.09 25.27
N THR A 75 -1.12 -2.84 24.85
CA THR A 75 -2.44 -2.25 24.58
C THR A 75 -2.93 -2.64 23.18
N LYS A 76 -4.26 -2.70 23.00
CA LYS A 76 -4.90 -2.97 21.69
C LYS A 76 -4.42 -1.98 20.61
N GLY A 77 -4.25 -0.72 20.98
CA GLY A 77 -3.70 0.31 20.08
C GLY A 77 -2.27 0.04 19.64
N GLN A 78 -1.46 -0.61 20.47
CA GLN A 78 -0.08 -0.98 20.11
C GLN A 78 -0.05 -2.16 19.12
N ILE A 79 -0.95 -3.13 19.27
CA ILE A 79 -1.06 -4.26 18.37
C ILE A 79 -1.49 -3.80 16.98
N VAL A 80 -2.58 -3.04 16.91
CA VAL A 80 -3.09 -2.48 15.66
C VAL A 80 -2.07 -1.51 15.04
N GLY A 81 -1.48 -0.62 15.88
CA GLY A 81 -0.49 0.36 15.44
C GLY A 81 0.75 -0.27 14.79
N GLY A 82 1.18 -1.45 15.25
CA GLY A 82 2.27 -2.20 14.63
C GLY A 82 1.98 -2.52 13.15
N LYS A 83 0.77 -2.98 12.83
CA LYS A 83 0.38 -3.30 11.44
C LYS A 83 0.29 -2.05 10.56
N TYR A 84 -0.23 -0.95 11.10
CA TYR A 84 -0.25 0.33 10.39
C TYR A 84 1.17 0.85 10.14
N LEU A 85 2.07 0.72 11.10
CA LEU A 85 3.47 1.12 10.93
C LEU A 85 4.16 0.31 9.83
N ILE A 86 3.91 -1.00 9.75
CA ILE A 86 4.41 -1.84 8.65
C ILE A 86 3.84 -1.39 7.29
N GLY A 87 2.57 -0.99 7.24
CA GLY A 87 1.97 -0.43 6.03
C GLY A 87 2.67 0.84 5.55
N LEU A 88 3.03 1.73 6.48
CA LEU A 88 3.83 2.93 6.16
C LEU A 88 5.25 2.57 5.71
N CYS A 89 5.90 1.62 6.37
CA CYS A 89 7.21 1.13 5.94
C CYS A 89 7.14 0.53 4.52
N GLY A 90 6.08 -0.24 4.21
CA GLY A 90 5.83 -0.78 2.87
C GLY A 90 5.65 0.32 1.83
N MET A 91 4.91 1.39 2.16
CA MET A 91 4.76 2.57 1.29
C MET A 91 6.12 3.24 1.05
N VAL A 92 6.88 3.55 2.10
CA VAL A 92 8.21 4.18 1.96
C VAL A 92 9.14 3.33 1.10
N LEU A 93 9.12 2.01 1.29
CA LEU A 93 9.89 1.08 0.46
C LEU A 93 9.45 1.12 -1.00
N ALA A 94 8.14 1.14 -1.27
CA ALA A 94 7.58 1.26 -2.62
C ALA A 94 8.02 2.56 -3.30
N GLU A 95 7.99 3.68 -2.57
CA GLU A 95 8.44 4.98 -3.09
C GLU A 95 9.94 4.99 -3.43
N LEU A 96 10.77 4.48 -2.53
CA LEU A 96 12.22 4.39 -2.76
C LEU A 96 12.54 3.52 -3.99
N LEU A 97 11.87 2.37 -4.13
CA LEU A 97 12.05 1.50 -5.29
C LEU A 97 11.54 2.15 -6.58
N SER A 98 10.41 2.85 -6.53
CA SER A 98 9.88 3.60 -7.68
C SER A 98 10.83 4.72 -8.10
N MET A 99 11.39 5.47 -7.15
CA MET A 99 12.38 6.50 -7.45
C MET A 99 13.64 5.93 -8.12
N THR A 100 14.16 4.80 -7.61
CA THR A 100 15.34 4.15 -8.22
C THR A 100 15.03 3.63 -9.62
N ALA A 101 13.84 3.05 -9.83
CA ALA A 101 13.38 2.55 -11.13
C ALA A 101 13.21 3.70 -12.14
N LEU A 102 12.61 4.83 -11.74
CA LEU A 102 12.46 6.02 -12.59
C LEU A 102 13.80 6.66 -12.92
N ALA A 103 14.72 6.75 -11.95
CA ALA A 103 16.06 7.24 -12.19
C ALA A 103 16.83 6.35 -13.20
N ALA A 104 16.71 5.03 -13.06
CA ALA A 104 17.31 4.09 -14.01
C ALA A 104 16.69 4.22 -15.41
N ALA A 105 15.34 4.36 -15.51
CA ALA A 105 14.66 4.60 -16.77
C ALA A 105 15.11 5.91 -17.45
N GLN A 106 15.31 6.97 -16.68
CA GLN A 106 15.84 8.24 -17.20
C GLN A 106 17.26 8.08 -17.75
N LEU A 107 18.14 7.36 -17.06
CA LEU A 107 19.50 7.12 -17.51
C LEU A 107 19.57 6.24 -18.77
N LEU A 108 18.69 5.25 -18.89
CA LEU A 108 18.68 4.30 -20.01
C LEU A 108 17.98 4.85 -21.27
N TRP A 109 16.89 5.57 -21.10
CA TRP A 109 15.98 5.93 -22.19
C TRP A 109 15.81 7.44 -22.38
N GLY A 110 16.09 8.26 -21.37
CA GLY A 110 15.91 9.72 -21.41
C GLY A 110 14.44 10.17 -21.58
N THR A 111 13.46 9.27 -21.37
CA THR A 111 12.04 9.51 -21.65
C THR A 111 11.25 10.00 -20.45
N VAL A 112 11.84 9.98 -19.26
CA VAL A 112 11.14 10.31 -18.00
C VAL A 112 11.13 11.82 -17.77
N THR A 113 9.95 12.43 -17.81
CA THR A 113 9.77 13.85 -17.46
C THR A 113 9.51 14.00 -15.95
N VAL A 114 9.80 15.18 -15.40
CA VAL A 114 9.52 15.50 -13.99
C VAL A 114 8.04 15.30 -13.68
N GLN A 115 7.15 15.66 -14.60
CA GLN A 115 5.71 15.49 -14.43
C GLN A 115 5.32 14.01 -14.35
N LEU A 116 5.89 13.14 -15.20
CA LEU A 116 5.66 11.69 -15.17
C LEU A 116 6.16 11.09 -13.86
N THR A 117 7.35 11.53 -13.37
CA THR A 117 7.91 11.10 -12.09
C THR A 117 6.96 11.40 -10.94
N VAL A 118 6.51 12.66 -10.82
CA VAL A 118 5.60 13.09 -9.75
C VAL A 118 4.27 12.33 -9.82
N ALA A 119 3.71 12.16 -11.03
CA ALA A 119 2.46 11.42 -11.21
C ALA A 119 2.59 9.95 -10.81
N THR A 120 3.66 9.27 -11.21
CA THR A 120 3.90 7.86 -10.88
C THR A 120 4.09 7.67 -9.37
N LEU A 121 4.89 8.50 -8.71
CA LEU A 121 5.08 8.44 -7.26
C LEU A 121 3.75 8.67 -6.52
N LEU A 122 2.96 9.67 -6.93
CA LEU A 122 1.66 9.92 -6.32
C LEU A 122 0.71 8.70 -6.48
N GLN A 123 0.69 8.09 -7.65
CA GLN A 123 -0.13 6.90 -7.92
C GLN A 123 0.30 5.70 -7.07
N VAL A 124 1.60 5.45 -6.93
CA VAL A 124 2.15 4.37 -6.08
C VAL A 124 1.80 4.62 -4.62
N ALA A 125 2.01 5.84 -4.10
CA ALA A 125 1.65 6.21 -2.73
C ALA A 125 0.15 6.00 -2.46
N MET A 126 -0.70 6.48 -3.37
CA MET A 126 -2.15 6.34 -3.24
C MET A 126 -2.59 4.87 -3.23
N LEU A 127 -2.07 4.05 -4.15
CA LEU A 127 -2.41 2.62 -4.21
C LEU A 127 -2.02 1.87 -2.95
N THR A 128 -0.81 2.12 -2.43
CA THR A 128 -0.32 1.47 -1.21
C THR A 128 -1.11 1.90 0.04
N LEU A 129 -1.44 3.20 0.16
CA LEU A 129 -2.19 3.72 1.30
C LEU A 129 -3.68 3.36 1.26
N LEU A 130 -4.35 3.54 0.12
CA LEU A 130 -5.79 3.24 -0.01
C LEU A 130 -6.09 1.77 0.29
N GLY A 131 -5.21 0.86 -0.18
CA GLY A 131 -5.32 -0.55 0.18
C GLY A 131 -5.38 -0.72 1.70
N ASN A 132 -4.44 -0.15 2.43
CA ASN A 132 -4.34 -0.28 3.88
C ASN A 132 -5.46 0.47 4.63
N ILE A 133 -5.90 1.64 4.15
CA ILE A 133 -6.98 2.43 4.76
C ILE A 133 -8.30 1.63 4.79
N ILE A 134 -8.58 0.88 3.74
CA ILE A 134 -9.83 0.12 3.61
C ILE A 134 -9.68 -1.27 4.22
N LEU A 135 -8.57 -1.96 3.92
CA LEU A 135 -8.39 -3.38 4.26
C LEU A 135 -8.20 -3.64 5.74
N LEU A 136 -7.35 -2.85 6.40
CA LEU A 136 -7.03 -3.10 7.80
C LEU A 136 -8.27 -2.99 8.70
N PRO A 137 -9.09 -1.92 8.66
CA PRO A 137 -10.29 -1.88 9.49
C PRO A 137 -11.29 -2.98 9.14
N LEU A 138 -11.43 -3.30 7.84
CA LEU A 138 -12.33 -4.36 7.40
C LEU A 138 -11.88 -5.74 7.91
N ALA A 139 -10.57 -6.00 7.92
CA ALA A 139 -9.99 -7.23 8.43
C ALA A 139 -10.15 -7.38 9.96
N TYR A 140 -10.09 -6.28 10.70
CA TYR A 140 -10.37 -6.28 12.15
C TYR A 140 -11.85 -6.46 12.47
N ARG A 141 -12.77 -6.02 11.59
CA ARG A 141 -14.21 -6.15 11.79
C ARG A 141 -14.77 -7.49 11.33
N LEU A 142 -14.40 -7.95 10.14
CA LEU A 142 -14.99 -9.11 9.47
C LEU A 142 -14.14 -10.38 9.55
N GLY A 143 -12.89 -10.24 10.04
CA GLY A 143 -11.88 -11.28 9.96
C GLY A 143 -11.16 -11.30 8.60
N TYR A 144 -9.95 -11.87 8.59
CA TYR A 144 -9.07 -11.88 7.42
C TYR A 144 -9.71 -12.51 6.18
N GLN A 145 -10.40 -13.65 6.34
CA GLN A 145 -10.93 -14.37 5.17
C GLN A 145 -11.96 -13.55 4.40
N LYS A 146 -12.92 -12.93 5.10
CA LYS A 146 -13.96 -12.09 4.47
C LYS A 146 -13.35 -10.78 3.93
N ALA A 147 -12.42 -10.18 4.66
CA ALA A 147 -11.73 -8.96 4.22
C ALA A 147 -10.94 -9.18 2.92
N ARG A 148 -10.36 -10.36 2.72
CA ARG A 148 -9.64 -10.71 1.48
C ARG A 148 -10.54 -10.70 0.25
N TYR A 149 -11.77 -11.20 0.35
CA TYR A 149 -12.73 -11.13 -0.75
C TYR A 149 -13.14 -9.70 -1.08
N ALA A 150 -13.40 -8.89 -0.06
CA ALA A 150 -13.68 -7.47 -0.23
C ALA A 150 -12.51 -6.73 -0.92
N TYR A 151 -11.28 -7.11 -0.60
CA TYR A 151 -10.08 -6.57 -1.23
C TYR A 151 -10.02 -6.89 -2.74
N TYR A 152 -10.18 -8.15 -3.12
CA TYR A 152 -10.17 -8.52 -4.53
C TYR A 152 -11.27 -7.81 -5.31
N LEU A 153 -12.43 -7.63 -4.69
CA LEU A 153 -13.52 -6.86 -5.28
C LEU A 153 -13.14 -5.38 -5.46
N CYS A 154 -12.58 -4.75 -4.43
CA CYS A 154 -12.11 -3.36 -4.51
C CYS A 154 -11.02 -3.18 -5.58
N ILE A 155 -10.02 -4.07 -5.64
CA ILE A 155 -8.98 -4.01 -6.67
C ILE A 155 -9.59 -4.21 -8.07
N GLY A 156 -10.47 -5.19 -8.23
CA GLY A 156 -11.14 -5.43 -9.50
C GLY A 156 -11.93 -4.21 -9.99
N LEU A 157 -12.66 -3.56 -9.09
CA LEU A 157 -13.37 -2.32 -9.39
C LEU A 157 -12.42 -1.16 -9.75
N LEU A 158 -11.34 -0.98 -8.97
CA LEU A 158 -10.34 0.05 -9.25
C LEU A 158 -9.63 -0.21 -10.59
N ALA A 159 -9.26 -1.45 -10.87
CA ALA A 159 -8.63 -1.83 -12.13
C ALA A 159 -9.56 -1.61 -13.33
N SER A 160 -10.85 -1.98 -13.19
CA SER A 160 -11.87 -1.75 -14.22
C SER A 160 -12.11 -0.26 -14.46
N PHE A 161 -12.17 0.52 -13.38
CA PHE A 161 -12.33 1.98 -13.44
C PHE A 161 -11.12 2.63 -14.14
N MET A 162 -9.91 2.26 -13.74
CA MET A 162 -8.67 2.72 -14.39
C MET A 162 -8.62 2.32 -15.87
N GLY A 163 -8.97 1.06 -16.18
CA GLY A 163 -9.03 0.56 -17.56
C GLY A 163 -10.01 1.33 -18.44
N TYR A 164 -11.18 1.69 -17.90
CA TYR A 164 -12.17 2.50 -18.60
C TYR A 164 -11.62 3.90 -18.95
N PHE A 165 -10.97 4.58 -18.01
CA PHE A 165 -10.39 5.90 -18.27
C PHE A 165 -9.22 5.87 -19.26
N VAL A 166 -8.39 4.82 -19.22
CA VAL A 166 -7.31 4.63 -20.20
C VAL A 166 -7.88 4.35 -21.59
N SER A 167 -8.96 3.55 -21.70
CA SER A 167 -9.58 3.20 -22.96
C SER A 167 -10.39 4.32 -23.61
N SER A 168 -10.99 5.21 -22.80
CA SER A 168 -11.82 6.33 -23.30
C SER A 168 -11.03 7.41 -24.03
N GLY A 169 -9.70 7.34 -24.03
CA GLY A 169 -8.86 8.35 -24.70
C GLY A 169 -8.98 9.75 -24.12
N ASP A 170 -9.90 9.92 -23.17
CA ASP A 170 -10.11 11.18 -22.49
C ASP A 170 -8.96 11.42 -21.53
N ASN A 171 -8.33 12.57 -21.71
CA ASN A 171 -7.37 13.14 -20.75
C ASN A 171 -8.04 13.50 -19.40
N ALA A 172 -9.17 12.87 -19.06
CA ALA A 172 -9.93 13.16 -17.86
C ALA A 172 -9.10 12.93 -16.59
N LEU A 173 -8.27 11.90 -16.56
CA LEU A 173 -7.29 11.72 -15.47
C LEU A 173 -6.19 12.80 -15.48
N ASN A 174 -5.76 13.23 -16.67
CA ASN A 174 -4.82 14.33 -16.82
C ASN A 174 -5.45 15.71 -16.51
N SER A 175 -6.79 15.85 -16.65
CA SER A 175 -7.51 17.06 -16.27
C SER A 175 -7.86 17.10 -14.77
N LEU A 176 -7.95 15.95 -14.11
CA LEU A 176 -8.11 15.85 -12.66
C LEU A 176 -6.76 15.95 -11.92
N LEU A 177 -5.66 15.53 -12.58
CA LEU A 177 -4.32 15.86 -12.13
C LEU A 177 -4.01 17.25 -12.70
N PRO A 178 -3.79 18.27 -11.86
CA PRO A 178 -3.51 19.61 -12.36
C PRO A 178 -2.34 19.53 -13.33
N ALA A 179 -2.57 20.08 -14.53
CA ALA A 179 -1.65 20.07 -15.67
C ALA A 179 -0.27 20.73 -15.37
N GLN A 180 -0.18 21.39 -14.25
CA GLN A 180 1.05 21.83 -13.63
C GLN A 180 1.12 21.08 -12.29
N GLY A 181 2.04 20.11 -12.21
CA GLY A 181 2.36 19.37 -10.97
C GLY A 181 2.84 20.36 -9.90
N SER A 182 1.91 21.15 -9.35
CA SER A 182 2.25 22.02 -8.25
C SER A 182 2.55 21.10 -7.08
N LEU A 183 3.77 21.17 -6.55
CA LEU A 183 4.22 20.53 -5.32
C LEU A 183 3.15 20.66 -4.21
N LEU A 184 2.40 21.75 -4.23
CA LEU A 184 1.32 22.05 -3.29
C LEU A 184 0.17 21.03 -3.38
N VAL A 185 -0.28 20.65 -4.58
CA VAL A 185 -1.35 19.65 -4.75
C VAL A 185 -0.88 18.28 -4.29
N LEU A 186 0.36 17.89 -4.61
CA LEU A 186 0.94 16.64 -4.14
C LEU A 186 0.98 16.60 -2.60
N VAL A 187 1.44 17.67 -1.96
CA VAL A 187 1.47 17.77 -0.49
C VAL A 187 0.08 17.70 0.12
N VAL A 188 -0.91 18.40 -0.46
CA VAL A 188 -2.30 18.39 0.03
C VAL A 188 -2.91 17.00 -0.08
N VAL A 189 -2.73 16.33 -1.22
CA VAL A 189 -3.27 14.97 -1.46
C VAL A 189 -2.62 13.95 -0.53
N LEU A 190 -1.30 14.00 -0.35
CA LEU A 190 -0.59 13.13 0.61
C LEU A 190 -1.00 13.41 2.05
N ALA A 191 -1.16 14.68 2.43
CA ALA A 191 -1.63 15.06 3.77
C ALA A 191 -3.05 14.53 4.03
N ALA A 192 -3.95 14.64 3.06
CA ALA A 192 -5.30 14.10 3.14
C ALA A 192 -5.29 12.56 3.27
N ALA A 193 -4.45 11.86 2.49
CA ALA A 193 -4.30 10.42 2.57
C ALA A 193 -3.75 9.97 3.92
N LEU A 194 -2.78 10.67 4.48
CA LEU A 194 -2.23 10.39 5.82
C LEU A 194 -3.26 10.68 6.92
N ALA A 195 -4.08 11.72 6.79
CA ALA A 195 -5.18 11.99 7.72
C ALA A 195 -6.22 10.87 7.70
N LEU A 196 -6.61 10.39 6.51
CA LEU A 196 -7.49 9.24 6.36
C LEU A 196 -6.87 7.96 6.92
N TYR A 197 -5.56 7.78 6.76
CA TYR A 197 -4.83 6.65 7.33
C TYR A 197 -4.86 6.67 8.86
N ALA A 198 -4.67 7.84 9.48
CA ALA A 198 -4.78 8.00 10.92
C ALA A 198 -6.21 7.78 11.44
N ALA A 199 -7.22 8.25 10.70
CA ALA A 199 -8.62 7.98 11.00
C ALA A 199 -8.95 6.48 10.91
N SER A 200 -8.46 5.80 9.88
CA SER A 200 -8.59 4.35 9.69
C SER A 200 -7.96 3.57 10.85
N TRP A 201 -6.79 4.01 11.34
CA TRP A 201 -6.18 3.41 12.53
C TRP A 201 -7.07 3.49 13.76
N ARG A 202 -7.67 4.67 14.04
CA ARG A 202 -8.60 4.83 15.16
C ARG A 202 -9.81 3.91 15.04
N LEU A 203 -10.38 3.80 13.85
CA LEU A 203 -11.50 2.88 13.57
C LEU A 203 -11.10 1.42 13.81
N SER A 204 -9.93 1.01 13.35
CA SER A 204 -9.41 -0.35 13.55
C SER A 204 -9.21 -0.68 15.03
N VAL A 205 -8.69 0.25 15.82
CA VAL A 205 -8.53 0.07 17.28
C VAL A 205 -9.89 -0.09 17.96
N ALA A 206 -10.89 0.72 17.57
CA ALA A 206 -12.23 0.65 18.13
C ALA A 206 -12.93 -0.69 17.80
N TRP A 207 -12.73 -1.21 16.57
CA TRP A 207 -13.34 -2.48 16.16
C TRP A 207 -12.62 -3.69 16.73
N TYR A 208 -11.30 -3.66 16.84
CA TYR A 208 -10.54 -4.72 17.51
C TYR A 208 -10.97 -4.87 18.98
N GLY A 209 -11.29 -3.75 19.65
CA GLY A 209 -11.80 -3.75 21.02
C GLY A 209 -13.17 -4.43 21.19
N LYS A 210 -14.00 -4.43 20.15
CA LYS A 210 -15.36 -5.03 20.18
C LYS A 210 -15.37 -6.51 19.75
N ALA A 211 -14.39 -6.95 19.00
CA ALA A 211 -14.30 -8.33 18.51
C ALA A 211 -13.84 -9.34 19.58
N GLU A 212 -13.27 -8.85 20.68
CA GLU A 212 -12.80 -9.66 21.81
C GLU A 212 -13.80 -9.73 22.99
N GLN A 213 -14.96 -9.09 22.88
CA GLN A 213 -16.09 -9.21 23.83
C GLN A 213 -17.10 -10.24 23.32
#